data_82a67c0fb6482227b778b69f904b003b
#
_entry.id   82a67c0fb6482227b778b69f904b003b
#
_cell.length_a   1.000
_cell.length_b   1.000
_cell.length_c   1.000
_cell.angle_alpha   90.00
_cell.angle_beta   90.00
_cell.angle_gamma   90.00
#
_symmetry.space_group_name_H-M   'P 1'
#
loop_
_entity.id
_entity.type
_entity.pdbx_description
1 polymer ?
#
loop_
_entity_poly.entity_id
_entity_poly.type
_entity_poly.pdbx_seq_one_letter_code
_entity_poly.pdbx_strand_id
1 'polypeptide(L)'
;MGLMRRLVNIRSSDLKVLITSATLDGEKVSKFFADCPVLNVPGKLYPVEVLYSRERPSSYLESSLKTALDIHIREPEGDILIFMTGQDDIEKLVSKLEDKVRALEEGSCMDAIILPLHGSLPPELQVRVFSPPPPNCRRIIVATNIAETSLTVDGVVYVIDSGYVKQRQYNPSSGMYSLDVVQISKVQANQRAGRAGRTRPGKCYRLYPSRIYNDEFLDVTVPEIQRSSLAGSVLYLKSLDLPDIDILKFDFLDPPSSESLQDALKQLFLIDAIDENGAITSIGQKMAELPLEPSLAKTLMEANNYGCLYEALTVAAMLSAETTLLPGQRKTEKKRKHTISNLPDGSGLGDHIQLLQIYECWDQTDFDIGWCKDNGLQVRGMLFVRDVRKQLSQIMQKISKGPLDVRANGKREEFRQDYRNLRKALCMGYANQLAERKMHHNGYRTLGFQAQVVQVHPSSVLSLDDLGKFPDYVVYHELIATPRPYMRNVCAVEMRWVIPIINKLKSLDVYKLSSGGVHHVEEEPEKKLPDFPKKDVEVASTADDRESRIQAARERFLARKGKK
;
A
#
# COMPACT_ATOMS: atom_id res chain seq x y z
N MET A 1 -10.83 -4.95 12.45
CA MET A 1 -11.76 -4.49 13.50
C MET A 1 -13.06 -5.31 13.49
N GLY A 2 -13.84 -5.39 12.40
CA GLY A 2 -15.12 -6.13 12.36
C GLY A 2 -15.04 -7.60 12.77
N LEU A 3 -14.05 -8.34 12.30
CA LEU A 3 -13.79 -9.72 12.74
C LEU A 3 -13.48 -9.83 14.24
N MET A 4 -12.68 -8.91 14.75
CA MET A 4 -12.35 -8.86 16.18
C MET A 4 -13.58 -8.58 17.04
N ARG A 5 -14.47 -7.68 16.59
CA ARG A 5 -15.75 -7.42 17.26
C ARG A 5 -16.58 -8.70 17.37
N ARG A 6 -16.74 -9.45 16.27
CA ARG A 6 -17.45 -10.74 16.28
C ARG A 6 -16.78 -11.76 17.20
N LEU A 7 -15.45 -11.86 17.13
CA LEU A 7 -14.69 -12.80 17.95
C LEU A 7 -14.82 -12.51 19.45
N VAL A 8 -14.74 -11.24 19.85
CA VAL A 8 -14.93 -10.81 21.24
C VAL A 8 -16.34 -11.15 21.73
N ASN A 9 -17.36 -10.97 20.89
CA ASN A 9 -18.74 -11.33 21.26
C ASN A 9 -18.94 -12.83 21.46
N ILE A 10 -18.26 -13.67 20.65
CA ILE A 10 -18.34 -15.14 20.78
C ILE A 10 -17.50 -15.65 21.96
N ARG A 11 -16.34 -15.06 22.21
CA ARG A 11 -15.34 -15.49 23.22
C ARG A 11 -15.17 -14.46 24.34
N SER A 12 -16.29 -13.93 24.84
CA SER A 12 -16.28 -12.86 25.86
C SER A 12 -15.64 -13.25 27.20
N SER A 13 -15.59 -14.55 27.52
CA SER A 13 -15.09 -15.07 28.78
C SER A 13 -13.58 -15.29 28.81
N ASP A 14 -12.97 -15.64 27.66
CA ASP A 14 -11.59 -16.13 27.59
C ASP A 14 -10.67 -15.29 26.68
N LEU A 15 -11.23 -14.38 25.87
CA LEU A 15 -10.47 -13.50 24.98
C LEU A 15 -10.55 -12.04 25.45
N LYS A 16 -9.38 -11.43 25.63
CA LYS A 16 -9.24 -10.00 25.87
C LYS A 16 -8.52 -9.35 24.72
N VAL A 17 -9.10 -8.27 24.19
CA VAL A 17 -8.54 -7.50 23.10
C VAL A 17 -8.13 -6.12 23.59
N LEU A 18 -6.88 -5.75 23.38
CA LEU A 18 -6.33 -4.45 23.67
C LEU A 18 -6.00 -3.73 22.37
N ILE A 19 -6.66 -2.61 22.11
CA ILE A 19 -6.42 -1.78 20.93
C ILE A 19 -5.59 -0.58 21.38
N THR A 20 -4.42 -0.42 20.76
CA THR A 20 -3.51 0.70 21.07
C THR A 20 -3.31 1.56 19.84
N SER A 21 -3.35 2.86 20.01
CA SER A 21 -3.07 3.83 18.94
C SER A 21 -2.64 5.17 19.52
N ALA A 22 -1.84 5.90 18.77
CA ALA A 22 -1.47 7.28 19.12
C ALA A 22 -2.54 8.30 18.74
N THR A 23 -3.44 7.97 17.82
CA THR A 23 -4.33 8.94 17.12
C THR A 23 -5.72 8.39 16.83
N LEU A 24 -6.12 7.33 17.51
CA LEU A 24 -7.42 6.72 17.33
C LEU A 24 -8.50 7.60 17.97
N ASP A 25 -9.63 7.74 17.28
CA ASP A 25 -10.85 8.26 17.89
C ASP A 25 -11.36 7.24 18.92
N GLY A 26 -11.03 7.48 20.19
CA GLY A 26 -11.36 6.59 21.29
C GLY A 26 -12.87 6.39 21.47
N GLU A 27 -13.68 7.42 21.24
CA GLU A 27 -15.14 7.32 21.35
C GLU A 27 -15.73 6.41 20.27
N LYS A 28 -15.28 6.58 19.04
CA LYS A 28 -15.72 5.76 17.91
C LYS A 28 -15.41 4.29 18.10
N VAL A 29 -14.18 3.99 18.54
CA VAL A 29 -13.75 2.61 18.81
C VAL A 29 -14.49 2.04 20.02
N SER A 30 -14.68 2.83 21.09
CA SER A 30 -15.45 2.44 22.25
C SER A 30 -16.86 2.01 21.87
N LYS A 31 -17.58 2.86 21.13
CA LYS A 31 -18.93 2.56 20.61
C LYS A 31 -18.96 1.32 19.72
N PHE A 32 -17.95 1.17 18.86
CA PHE A 32 -17.85 0.01 17.99
C PHE A 32 -17.67 -1.31 18.77
N PHE A 33 -16.99 -1.30 19.90
CA PHE A 33 -16.77 -2.45 20.79
C PHE A 33 -17.67 -2.43 22.04
N ALA A 34 -18.96 -2.07 21.86
CA ALA A 34 -19.97 -2.08 22.93
C ALA A 34 -19.57 -1.26 24.14
N ASP A 35 -19.19 0.00 23.92
CA ASP A 35 -18.77 0.98 24.92
C ASP A 35 -17.61 0.50 25.81
N CYS A 36 -16.62 -0.15 25.19
CA CYS A 36 -15.41 -0.61 25.87
C CYS A 36 -14.67 0.58 26.54
N PRO A 37 -14.03 0.36 27.69
CA PRO A 37 -13.32 1.42 28.40
C PRO A 37 -12.13 1.95 27.58
N VAL A 38 -11.97 3.27 27.58
CA VAL A 38 -10.83 3.97 26.95
C VAL A 38 -9.86 4.42 28.02
N LEU A 39 -8.60 3.99 27.91
CA LEU A 39 -7.52 4.39 28.80
C LEU A 39 -6.57 5.34 28.07
N ASN A 40 -6.53 6.59 28.51
CA ASN A 40 -5.54 7.55 28.05
C ASN A 40 -4.24 7.39 28.85
N VAL A 41 -3.15 7.08 28.14
CA VAL A 41 -1.80 7.05 28.70
C VAL A 41 -1.08 8.33 28.30
N PRO A 42 -0.93 9.33 29.20
CA PRO A 42 -0.25 10.56 28.85
C PRO A 42 1.22 10.30 28.57
N GLY A 43 1.68 10.67 27.40
CA GLY A 43 3.10 10.68 27.03
C GLY A 43 3.79 11.95 27.55
N LYS A 44 5.08 11.86 27.89
CA LYS A 44 5.90 13.05 28.12
C LYS A 44 6.26 13.63 26.75
N LEU A 45 5.59 14.68 26.34
CA LEU A 45 5.97 15.51 25.22
C LEU A 45 6.39 16.89 25.74
N TYR A 46 7.44 17.42 25.17
CA TYR A 46 7.79 18.80 25.42
C TYR A 46 6.87 19.72 24.61
N PRO A 47 6.65 20.96 25.06
CA PRO A 47 5.81 21.90 24.33
C PRO A 47 6.42 22.21 22.94
N VAL A 48 5.55 22.28 21.95
CA VAL A 48 5.88 22.66 20.58
C VAL A 48 5.14 23.94 20.24
N GLU A 49 5.91 25.00 19.91
CA GLU A 49 5.38 26.24 19.40
C GLU A 49 4.98 26.03 17.94
N VAL A 50 3.68 26.25 17.62
CA VAL A 50 3.17 26.10 16.25
C VAL A 50 3.01 27.47 15.61
N LEU A 51 3.76 27.68 14.52
CA LEU A 51 3.77 28.92 13.76
C LEU A 51 3.09 28.70 12.40
N TYR A 52 2.20 29.59 12.01
CA TYR A 52 1.49 29.51 10.74
C TYR A 52 1.99 30.57 9.76
N SER A 53 1.99 30.26 8.46
CA SER A 53 2.22 31.27 7.45
C SER A 53 1.04 32.24 7.36
N ARG A 54 1.29 33.47 6.93
CA ARG A 54 0.22 34.48 6.75
C ARG A 54 -0.66 34.15 5.56
N GLU A 55 -0.07 33.63 4.48
CA GLU A 55 -0.71 33.34 3.21
C GLU A 55 -0.36 31.92 2.73
N ARG A 56 -1.21 31.37 1.85
CA ARG A 56 -0.91 30.12 1.17
C ARG A 56 0.25 30.35 0.19
N PRO A 57 1.35 29.61 0.28
CA PRO A 57 2.48 29.80 -0.63
C PRO A 57 2.11 29.36 -2.05
N SER A 58 2.62 30.05 -3.04
CA SER A 58 2.53 29.63 -4.45
C SER A 58 3.28 28.32 -4.72
N SER A 59 4.36 28.08 -3.96
CA SER A 59 5.16 26.87 -4.00
C SER A 59 5.59 26.47 -2.58
N TYR A 60 5.08 25.34 -2.10
CA TYR A 60 5.49 24.80 -0.80
C TYR A 60 6.96 24.37 -0.78
N LEU A 61 7.54 23.99 -1.95
CA LEU A 61 8.95 23.66 -2.08
C LEU A 61 9.85 24.88 -1.83
N GLU A 62 9.56 26.00 -2.49
CA GLU A 62 10.35 27.24 -2.31
C GLU A 62 10.16 27.82 -0.89
N SER A 63 8.97 27.72 -0.34
CA SER A 63 8.71 28.15 1.03
C SER A 63 9.43 27.26 2.05
N SER A 64 9.49 25.95 1.82
CA SER A 64 10.28 25.03 2.65
C SER A 64 11.77 25.35 2.60
N LEU A 65 12.31 25.62 1.39
CA LEU A 65 13.70 26.03 1.21
C LEU A 65 14.01 27.29 2.01
N LYS A 66 13.22 28.35 1.85
CA LYS A 66 13.40 29.61 2.55
C LYS A 66 13.33 29.44 4.06
N THR A 67 12.29 28.75 4.55
CA THR A 67 12.11 28.54 6.00
C THR A 67 13.23 27.70 6.59
N ALA A 68 13.71 26.66 5.88
CA ALA A 68 14.83 25.85 6.34
C ALA A 68 16.14 26.66 6.46
N LEU A 69 16.41 27.53 5.50
CA LEU A 69 17.57 28.44 5.55
C LEU A 69 17.43 29.48 6.68
N ASP A 70 16.25 30.09 6.85
CA ASP A 70 15.99 31.03 7.93
C ASP A 70 16.18 30.37 9.32
N ILE A 71 15.73 29.14 9.51
CA ILE A 71 15.97 28.36 10.73
C ILE A 71 17.46 28.05 10.89
N HIS A 72 18.12 27.62 9.81
CA HIS A 72 19.54 27.26 9.86
C HIS A 72 20.41 28.41 10.30
N ILE A 73 20.12 29.61 9.84
CA ILE A 73 20.91 30.81 10.10
C ILE A 73 20.58 31.47 11.45
N ARG A 74 19.27 31.46 11.83
CA ARG A 74 18.78 32.31 12.93
C ARG A 74 18.38 31.57 14.21
N GLU A 75 18.04 30.31 14.10
CA GLU A 75 17.52 29.53 15.24
C GLU A 75 18.69 28.80 15.95
N PRO A 76 18.56 28.58 17.26
CA PRO A 76 19.54 27.82 18.04
C PRO A 76 19.77 26.39 17.51
N GLU A 77 20.76 25.71 18.07
CA GLU A 77 21.09 24.33 17.75
C GLU A 77 19.88 23.40 17.85
N GLY A 78 19.73 22.50 16.86
CA GLY A 78 18.68 21.49 16.75
C GLY A 78 18.44 21.09 15.31
N ASP A 79 18.06 19.84 15.11
CA ASP A 79 17.84 19.30 13.78
C ASP A 79 16.51 19.75 13.17
N ILE A 80 16.46 19.82 11.85
CA ILE A 80 15.28 20.21 11.08
C ILE A 80 14.69 18.99 10.38
N LEU A 81 13.38 18.80 10.51
CA LEU A 81 12.61 17.79 9.75
C LEU A 81 11.61 18.50 8.85
N ILE A 82 11.72 18.27 7.54
CA ILE A 82 10.86 18.89 6.51
C ILE A 82 9.98 17.81 5.89
N PHE A 83 8.67 18.02 5.94
CA PHE A 83 7.69 17.11 5.32
C PHE A 83 7.36 17.55 3.90
N MET A 84 7.67 16.66 2.94
CA MET A 84 7.40 16.82 1.51
C MET A 84 6.49 15.72 0.99
N THR A 85 5.98 15.88 -0.24
CA THR A 85 4.94 14.99 -0.79
C THR A 85 5.50 13.70 -1.40
N GLY A 86 6.71 13.72 -1.95
CA GLY A 86 7.28 12.56 -2.62
C GLY A 86 8.74 12.71 -2.99
N GLN A 87 9.31 11.66 -3.57
CA GLN A 87 10.73 11.57 -3.91
C GLN A 87 11.22 12.74 -4.77
N ASP A 88 10.47 13.13 -5.81
CA ASP A 88 10.87 14.22 -6.71
C ASP A 88 11.03 15.55 -6.01
N ASP A 89 10.10 15.86 -5.10
CA ASP A 89 10.14 17.09 -4.31
C ASP A 89 11.30 17.05 -3.30
N ILE A 90 11.54 15.87 -2.70
CA ILE A 90 12.67 15.65 -1.79
C ILE A 90 13.99 15.86 -2.51
N GLU A 91 14.22 15.22 -3.65
CA GLU A 91 15.47 15.35 -4.41
C GLU A 91 15.74 16.79 -4.86
N LYS A 92 14.69 17.47 -5.34
CA LYS A 92 14.79 18.89 -5.73
C LYS A 92 15.12 19.79 -4.55
N LEU A 93 14.47 19.57 -3.40
CA LEU A 93 14.70 20.39 -2.22
C LEU A 93 16.07 20.12 -1.62
N VAL A 94 16.50 18.86 -1.55
CA VAL A 94 17.85 18.48 -1.09
C VAL A 94 18.93 19.16 -1.93
N SER A 95 18.85 19.05 -3.26
CA SER A 95 19.81 19.70 -4.18
C SER A 95 19.86 21.21 -3.98
N LYS A 96 18.69 21.88 -3.87
CA LYS A 96 18.65 23.33 -3.65
C LYS A 96 19.17 23.73 -2.28
N LEU A 97 18.92 22.94 -1.22
CA LEU A 97 19.45 23.19 0.11
C LEU A 97 20.97 23.05 0.13
N GLU A 98 21.53 21.99 -0.49
CA GLU A 98 22.98 21.80 -0.60
C GLU A 98 23.65 22.97 -1.29
N ASP A 99 23.11 23.43 -2.43
CA ASP A 99 23.65 24.57 -3.19
C ASP A 99 23.61 25.87 -2.36
N LYS A 100 22.50 26.11 -1.64
CA LYS A 100 22.34 27.33 -0.83
C LYS A 100 23.21 27.32 0.43
N VAL A 101 23.31 26.18 1.11
CA VAL A 101 24.17 26.03 2.30
C VAL A 101 25.62 26.19 1.92
N ARG A 102 26.10 25.62 0.80
CA ARG A 102 27.48 25.83 0.30
C ARG A 102 27.77 27.28 -0.08
N ALA A 103 26.75 28.04 -0.44
CA ALA A 103 26.91 29.46 -0.79
C ALA A 103 26.93 30.39 0.42
N LEU A 104 26.71 29.89 1.64
CA LEU A 104 26.88 30.68 2.88
C LEU A 104 28.35 30.90 3.19
N GLU A 105 28.67 32.04 3.78
CA GLU A 105 30.04 32.36 4.20
C GLU A 105 30.50 31.40 5.30
N GLU A 106 31.73 30.87 5.17
CA GLU A 106 32.33 29.98 6.18
C GLU A 106 32.34 30.67 7.55
N GLY A 107 31.84 29.97 8.57
CA GLY A 107 31.79 30.48 9.94
C GLY A 107 30.61 31.40 10.26
N SER A 108 29.73 31.72 9.30
CA SER A 108 28.55 32.55 9.56
C SER A 108 27.44 31.78 10.30
N CYS A 109 27.40 30.46 10.19
CA CYS A 109 26.51 29.56 10.89
C CYS A 109 27.17 28.18 11.08
N MET A 110 26.52 27.27 11.78
CA MET A 110 26.97 25.87 11.89
C MET A 110 26.94 25.16 10.52
N ASP A 111 27.69 24.09 10.37
CA ASP A 111 27.62 23.22 9.19
C ASP A 111 26.28 22.52 9.10
N ALA A 112 25.94 22.01 7.91
CA ALA A 112 24.70 21.24 7.71
C ALA A 112 24.95 19.94 6.94
N ILE A 113 24.27 18.87 7.37
CA ILE A 113 24.13 17.61 6.64
C ILE A 113 22.68 17.50 6.19
N ILE A 114 22.46 17.37 4.89
CA ILE A 114 21.13 17.28 4.29
C ILE A 114 20.87 15.82 3.91
N LEU A 115 19.80 15.22 4.44
CA LEU A 115 19.49 13.81 4.32
C LEU A 115 18.08 13.61 3.76
N PRO A 116 17.92 12.92 2.61
CA PRO A 116 16.60 12.50 2.14
C PRO A 116 16.09 11.31 2.95
N LEU A 117 14.75 11.21 3.11
CA LEU A 117 14.09 10.08 3.77
C LEU A 117 12.75 9.75 3.11
N HIS A 118 12.72 8.66 2.34
CA HIS A 118 11.51 8.15 1.68
C HIS A 118 11.56 6.63 1.50
N GLY A 119 10.41 5.99 1.23
CA GLY A 119 10.28 4.54 1.18
C GLY A 119 11.11 3.83 0.10
N SER A 120 11.38 4.50 -1.02
CA SER A 120 12.22 3.94 -2.11
C SER A 120 13.72 4.16 -1.90
N LEU A 121 14.13 4.83 -0.80
CA LEU A 121 15.55 4.99 -0.49
C LEU A 121 16.14 3.67 0.02
N PRO A 122 17.38 3.29 -0.39
CA PRO A 122 18.07 2.14 0.17
C PRO A 122 18.18 2.24 1.70
N PRO A 123 17.96 1.14 2.46
CA PRO A 123 18.00 1.19 3.92
C PRO A 123 19.33 1.65 4.52
N GLU A 124 20.44 1.40 3.85
CA GLU A 124 21.75 1.91 4.29
C GLU A 124 21.77 3.45 4.34
N LEU A 125 21.04 4.09 3.41
CA LEU A 125 20.87 5.54 3.38
C LEU A 125 19.77 6.00 4.36
N GLN A 126 18.70 5.20 4.55
CA GLN A 126 17.68 5.50 5.55
C GLN A 126 18.25 5.48 6.97
N VAL A 127 19.15 4.55 7.29
CA VAL A 127 19.78 4.44 8.62
C VAL A 127 20.61 5.68 8.98
N ARG A 128 21.14 6.40 7.99
CA ARG A 128 21.95 7.62 8.23
C ARG A 128 21.19 8.70 9.00
N VAL A 129 19.86 8.77 8.88
CA VAL A 129 19.06 9.77 9.62
C VAL A 129 19.01 9.52 11.13
N PHE A 130 19.40 8.34 11.61
CA PHE A 130 19.45 8.00 13.04
C PHE A 130 20.83 8.27 13.66
N SER A 131 21.86 8.42 12.84
CA SER A 131 23.20 8.75 13.33
C SER A 131 23.24 10.20 13.82
N PRO A 132 23.80 10.48 15.00
CA PRO A 132 23.95 11.85 15.46
C PRO A 132 24.85 12.64 14.50
N PRO A 133 24.58 13.92 14.26
CA PRO A 133 25.43 14.75 13.43
C PRO A 133 26.80 15.00 14.11
N PRO A 134 27.85 15.33 13.35
CA PRO A 134 29.10 15.79 13.93
C PRO A 134 28.92 17.02 14.82
N PRO A 135 29.85 17.32 15.73
CA PRO A 135 29.80 18.54 16.51
C PRO A 135 29.75 19.78 15.60
N ASN A 136 28.98 20.79 16.03
CA ASN A 136 28.75 22.03 15.26
C ASN A 136 28.14 21.81 13.87
N CYS A 137 27.36 20.73 13.71
CA CYS A 137 26.71 20.41 12.46
C CYS A 137 25.21 20.14 12.68
N ARG A 138 24.35 20.76 11.88
CA ARG A 138 22.91 20.59 11.92
C ARG A 138 22.48 19.56 10.90
N ARG A 139 21.66 18.60 11.31
CA ARG A 139 21.03 17.64 10.43
C ARG A 139 19.73 18.23 9.90
N ILE A 140 19.57 18.27 8.56
CA ILE A 140 18.36 18.69 7.86
C ILE A 140 17.80 17.48 7.13
N ILE A 141 16.68 16.96 7.60
CA ILE A 141 16.05 15.76 7.05
C ILE A 141 14.85 16.17 6.21
N VAL A 142 14.86 15.80 4.93
CA VAL A 142 13.74 16.03 4.01
C VAL A 142 13.02 14.72 3.80
N ALA A 143 11.79 14.59 4.31
CA ALA A 143 11.09 13.32 4.42
C ALA A 143 9.70 13.33 3.81
N THR A 144 9.21 12.15 3.42
CA THR A 144 7.78 11.88 3.22
C THR A 144 7.10 11.62 4.57
N ASN A 145 5.81 11.27 4.53
CA ASN A 145 5.05 10.86 5.72
C ASN A 145 5.59 9.61 6.45
N ILE A 146 6.63 8.95 5.95
CA ILE A 146 7.33 7.88 6.68
C ILE A 146 7.89 8.37 8.03
N ALA A 147 8.26 9.64 8.11
CA ALA A 147 8.74 10.27 9.34
C ALA A 147 7.61 10.75 10.28
N GLU A 148 6.36 10.60 9.89
CA GLU A 148 5.19 11.09 10.64
C GLU A 148 4.86 10.18 11.83
N THR A 149 4.91 8.84 11.64
CA THR A 149 4.56 7.85 12.66
C THR A 149 5.58 6.73 12.80
N SER A 150 6.12 6.24 11.69
CA SER A 150 6.86 4.97 11.65
C SER A 150 8.30 5.05 12.16
N LEU A 151 8.92 6.23 12.08
CA LEU A 151 10.32 6.42 12.45
C LEU A 151 10.46 7.50 13.51
N THR A 152 11.23 7.20 14.55
CA THR A 152 11.61 8.16 15.60
C THR A 152 13.02 8.62 15.34
N VAL A 153 13.17 9.91 15.01
CA VAL A 153 14.47 10.54 14.85
C VAL A 153 14.72 11.47 16.03
N ASP A 154 15.72 11.14 16.83
CA ASP A 154 16.10 11.96 17.96
C ASP A 154 16.86 13.21 17.51
N GLY A 155 16.75 14.28 18.28
CA GLY A 155 17.43 15.56 17.98
C GLY A 155 16.62 16.55 17.14
N VAL A 156 15.47 16.16 16.60
CA VAL A 156 14.58 17.06 15.86
C VAL A 156 13.96 18.08 16.81
N VAL A 157 14.21 19.35 16.52
CA VAL A 157 13.67 20.51 17.27
C VAL A 157 12.77 21.36 16.39
N TYR A 158 13.04 21.39 15.10
CA TYR A 158 12.33 22.20 14.12
C TYR A 158 11.64 21.30 13.11
N VAL A 159 10.34 21.52 12.95
CA VAL A 159 9.55 20.85 11.92
C VAL A 159 9.04 21.86 10.92
N ILE A 160 9.17 21.57 9.64
CA ILE A 160 8.56 22.32 8.55
C ILE A 160 7.51 21.44 7.90
N ASP A 161 6.26 21.87 7.97
CA ASP A 161 5.11 21.13 7.46
C ASP A 161 4.53 21.82 6.22
N SER A 162 4.66 21.18 5.06
CA SER A 162 4.10 21.66 3.80
C SER A 162 2.57 21.66 3.75
N GLY A 163 1.90 20.87 4.61
CA GLY A 163 0.44 20.71 4.60
C GLY A 163 -0.09 19.72 3.57
N TYR A 164 0.79 19.02 2.84
CA TYR A 164 0.43 18.12 1.76
C TYR A 164 1.05 16.74 1.92
N VAL A 165 0.40 15.75 1.27
CA VAL A 165 0.86 14.36 1.16
C VAL A 165 0.46 13.78 -0.20
N LYS A 166 1.27 12.89 -0.77
CA LYS A 166 0.82 12.05 -1.88
C LYS A 166 0.02 10.88 -1.33
N GLN A 167 -1.21 10.73 -1.83
CA GLN A 167 -2.12 9.69 -1.41
C GLN A 167 -2.60 8.90 -2.62
N ARG A 168 -2.47 7.57 -2.53
CA ARG A 168 -3.02 6.66 -3.52
C ARG A 168 -4.52 6.52 -3.29
N GLN A 169 -5.30 6.66 -4.37
CA GLN A 169 -6.74 6.52 -4.37
C GLN A 169 -7.17 5.57 -5.48
N TYR A 170 -8.14 4.73 -5.18
CA TYR A 170 -8.78 3.83 -6.12
C TYR A 170 -10.18 4.34 -6.46
N ASN A 171 -10.48 4.39 -7.75
CA ASN A 171 -11.81 4.74 -8.24
C ASN A 171 -12.53 3.45 -8.70
N PRO A 172 -13.56 2.97 -7.95
CA PRO A 172 -14.24 1.71 -8.27
C PRO A 172 -15.00 1.76 -9.59
N SER A 173 -15.46 2.94 -10.03
CA SER A 173 -16.17 3.05 -11.29
C SER A 173 -15.28 2.91 -12.52
N SER A 174 -14.03 3.34 -12.43
CA SER A 174 -13.05 3.24 -13.55
C SER A 174 -12.02 2.13 -13.39
N GLY A 175 -11.87 1.56 -12.18
CA GLY A 175 -10.79 0.60 -11.86
C GLY A 175 -9.40 1.23 -11.83
N MET A 176 -9.31 2.56 -11.82
CA MET A 176 -8.04 3.27 -11.87
C MET A 176 -7.52 3.63 -10.50
N TYR A 177 -6.20 3.57 -10.37
CA TYR A 177 -5.48 4.19 -9.27
C TYR A 177 -4.96 5.57 -9.67
N SER A 178 -5.12 6.56 -8.80
CA SER A 178 -4.44 7.85 -8.87
C SER A 178 -3.49 8.00 -7.70
N LEU A 179 -2.46 8.82 -7.88
CA LEU A 179 -1.54 9.23 -6.83
C LEU A 179 -1.57 10.75 -6.75
N ASP A 180 -2.48 11.26 -5.94
CA ASP A 180 -2.80 12.68 -5.90
C ASP A 180 -2.09 13.36 -4.72
N VAL A 181 -1.68 14.62 -4.94
CA VAL A 181 -1.22 15.49 -3.86
C VAL A 181 -2.45 16.11 -3.20
N VAL A 182 -2.71 15.70 -1.96
CA VAL A 182 -3.87 16.15 -1.18
C VAL A 182 -3.42 16.86 0.09
N GLN A 183 -4.30 17.66 0.67
CA GLN A 183 -4.08 18.24 2.00
C GLN A 183 -4.07 17.14 3.05
N ILE A 184 -3.24 17.32 4.08
CA ILE A 184 -3.21 16.42 5.24
C ILE A 184 -4.42 16.67 6.15
N SER A 185 -4.69 15.73 7.06
CA SER A 185 -5.66 15.93 8.14
C SER A 185 -5.06 16.70 9.31
N LYS A 186 -5.93 17.23 10.21
CA LYS A 186 -5.51 17.86 11.47
C LYS A 186 -4.71 16.89 12.33
N VAL A 187 -5.10 15.63 12.37
CA VAL A 187 -4.36 14.56 13.07
C VAL A 187 -2.94 14.43 12.53
N GLN A 188 -2.78 14.37 11.21
CA GLN A 188 -1.44 14.30 10.59
C GLN A 188 -0.62 15.56 10.87
N ALA A 189 -1.22 16.76 10.77
CA ALA A 189 -0.55 18.02 11.09
C ALA A 189 -0.03 18.05 12.54
N ASN A 190 -0.83 17.53 13.48
CA ASN A 190 -0.42 17.44 14.89
C ASN A 190 0.65 16.36 15.12
N GLN A 191 0.58 15.22 14.42
CA GLN A 191 1.63 14.20 14.45
C GLN A 191 2.95 14.75 13.94
N ARG A 192 2.94 15.51 12.82
CA ARG A 192 4.14 16.18 12.27
C ARG A 192 4.73 17.16 13.26
N ALA A 193 3.90 18.02 13.84
CA ALA A 193 4.33 18.99 14.87
C ALA A 193 4.95 18.27 16.09
N GLY A 194 4.34 17.18 16.54
CA GLY A 194 4.83 16.37 17.67
C GLY A 194 6.22 15.75 17.47
N ARG A 195 6.75 15.73 16.25
CA ARG A 195 8.14 15.29 16.01
C ARG A 195 9.15 16.25 16.64
N ALA A 196 8.86 17.55 16.74
CA ALA A 196 9.73 18.55 17.34
C ALA A 196 9.80 18.49 18.88
N GLY A 197 8.79 17.94 19.55
CA GLY A 197 8.69 17.94 21.01
C GLY A 197 9.13 16.64 21.69
N ARG A 198 10.00 15.83 21.11
CA ARG A 198 10.37 14.53 21.68
C ARG A 198 11.48 14.59 22.73
N THR A 199 12.52 15.35 22.46
CA THR A 199 13.70 15.41 23.33
C THR A 199 13.80 16.70 24.12
N ARG A 200 13.26 17.80 23.59
CA ARG A 200 13.24 19.14 24.21
C ARG A 200 12.12 19.98 23.56
N PRO A 201 11.79 21.17 24.13
CA PRO A 201 10.84 22.09 23.48
C PRO A 201 11.26 22.42 22.04
N GLY A 202 10.31 22.46 21.12
CA GLY A 202 10.57 22.68 19.72
C GLY A 202 9.59 23.62 19.04
N LYS A 203 9.78 23.83 17.74
CA LYS A 203 8.93 24.68 16.90
C LYS A 203 8.46 23.95 15.66
N CYS A 204 7.21 24.20 15.27
CA CYS A 204 6.66 23.68 14.02
C CYS A 204 6.22 24.85 13.13
N TYR A 205 6.82 24.96 11.97
CA TYR A 205 6.53 25.94 10.94
C TYR A 205 5.54 25.35 9.94
N ARG A 206 4.26 25.68 10.06
CA ARG A 206 3.20 25.30 9.13
C ARG A 206 3.17 26.26 7.95
N LEU A 207 3.47 25.77 6.75
CA LEU A 207 3.53 26.58 5.52
C LEU A 207 2.12 26.83 4.95
N TYR A 208 1.16 27.03 5.81
CA TYR A 208 -0.23 27.35 5.50
C TYR A 208 -0.84 28.18 6.62
N PRO A 209 -1.85 29.02 6.29
CA PRO A 209 -2.55 29.84 7.30
C PRO A 209 -3.37 28.99 8.28
N SER A 210 -3.54 29.50 9.49
CA SER A 210 -4.38 28.86 10.52
C SER A 210 -5.84 28.68 10.06
N ARG A 211 -6.34 29.59 9.21
CA ARG A 211 -7.67 29.47 8.59
C ARG A 211 -7.78 28.17 7.78
N ILE A 212 -6.78 27.83 6.95
CA ILE A 212 -6.79 26.61 6.15
C ILE A 212 -6.79 25.37 7.04
N TYR A 213 -6.00 25.36 8.12
CA TYR A 213 -6.00 24.28 9.09
C TYR A 213 -7.38 24.10 9.74
N ASN A 214 -8.04 25.19 10.13
CA ASN A 214 -9.33 25.13 10.84
C ASN A 214 -10.49 24.75 9.92
N ASP A 215 -10.55 25.34 8.73
CA ASP A 215 -11.74 25.34 7.87
C ASP A 215 -11.65 24.31 6.72
N GLU A 216 -10.45 23.98 6.24
CA GLU A 216 -10.27 23.12 5.06
C GLU A 216 -9.74 21.72 5.41
N PHE A 217 -8.92 21.57 6.48
CA PHE A 217 -8.37 20.26 6.81
C PHE A 217 -9.42 19.36 7.44
N LEU A 218 -9.49 18.12 6.96
CA LEU A 218 -10.28 17.08 7.61
C LEU A 218 -9.74 16.80 9.01
N ASP A 219 -10.59 16.50 9.95
CA ASP A 219 -10.16 16.17 11.32
C ASP A 219 -9.30 14.90 11.32
N VAL A 220 -9.73 13.86 10.61
CA VAL A 220 -9.02 12.58 10.50
C VAL A 220 -8.73 12.24 9.05
N THR A 221 -7.68 11.44 8.82
CA THR A 221 -7.32 10.94 7.49
C THR A 221 -8.37 9.94 7.00
N VAL A 222 -8.74 10.02 5.73
CA VAL A 222 -9.62 9.03 5.09
C VAL A 222 -8.99 7.63 5.22
N PRO A 223 -9.69 6.66 5.83
CA PRO A 223 -9.17 5.31 6.02
C PRO A 223 -8.83 4.62 4.70
N GLU A 224 -7.83 3.74 4.71
CA GLU A 224 -7.38 3.04 3.51
C GLU A 224 -8.49 2.18 2.89
N ILE A 225 -9.38 1.61 3.70
CA ILE A 225 -10.53 0.82 3.23
C ILE A 225 -11.49 1.62 2.33
N GLN A 226 -11.53 2.94 2.46
CA GLN A 226 -12.38 3.82 1.65
C GLN A 226 -11.70 4.34 0.38
N ARG A 227 -10.40 4.02 0.16
CA ARG A 227 -9.61 4.54 -0.95
C ARG A 227 -8.76 3.47 -1.68
N SER A 228 -8.99 2.20 -1.40
CA SER A 228 -8.27 1.06 -2.00
C SER A 228 -9.25 0.09 -2.65
N SER A 229 -8.77 -0.73 -3.59
CA SER A 229 -9.54 -1.87 -4.10
C SER A 229 -9.80 -2.86 -2.97
N LEU A 230 -11.01 -3.38 -2.88
CA LEU A 230 -11.43 -4.26 -1.81
C LEU A 230 -11.47 -5.75 -2.21
N ALA A 231 -11.12 -6.10 -3.44
CA ALA A 231 -11.21 -7.46 -3.93
C ALA A 231 -10.49 -8.48 -3.04
N GLY A 232 -9.25 -8.17 -2.62
CA GLY A 232 -8.48 -9.04 -1.71
C GLY A 232 -9.13 -9.17 -0.33
N SER A 233 -9.59 -8.06 0.24
CA SER A 233 -10.25 -8.06 1.57
C SER A 233 -11.58 -8.82 1.56
N VAL A 234 -12.38 -8.65 0.51
CA VAL A 234 -13.64 -9.37 0.34
C VAL A 234 -13.41 -10.86 0.13
N LEU A 235 -12.41 -11.24 -0.68
CA LEU A 235 -12.02 -12.64 -0.85
C LEU A 235 -11.61 -13.28 0.48
N TYR A 236 -10.78 -12.59 1.25
CA TYR A 236 -10.37 -13.06 2.56
C TYR A 236 -11.56 -13.24 3.52
N LEU A 237 -12.47 -12.25 3.60
CA LEU A 237 -13.67 -12.36 4.44
C LEU A 237 -14.56 -13.56 4.05
N LYS A 238 -14.74 -13.79 2.75
CA LYS A 238 -15.53 -14.93 2.25
C LYS A 238 -14.84 -16.27 2.50
N SER A 239 -13.51 -16.32 2.56
CA SER A 239 -12.74 -17.55 2.83
C SER A 239 -12.84 -18.04 4.28
N LEU A 240 -13.29 -17.20 5.20
CA LEU A 240 -13.37 -17.55 6.63
C LEU A 240 -14.55 -18.44 6.99
N ASP A 241 -15.39 -18.82 6.00
CA ASP A 241 -16.57 -19.68 6.19
C ASP A 241 -17.43 -19.27 7.41
N LEU A 242 -17.60 -17.96 7.57
CA LEU A 242 -18.43 -17.42 8.63
C LEU A 242 -19.89 -17.47 8.18
N PRO A 243 -20.79 -18.11 8.96
CA PRO A 243 -22.20 -18.15 8.61
C PRO A 243 -22.77 -16.74 8.51
N ASP A 244 -23.61 -16.51 7.50
CA ASP A 244 -24.42 -15.31 7.32
C ASP A 244 -23.65 -13.99 7.13
N ILE A 245 -22.46 -14.02 6.52
CA ILE A 245 -21.79 -12.77 6.11
C ILE A 245 -22.38 -12.25 4.79
N ASP A 246 -23.30 -11.30 4.90
CA ASP A 246 -23.57 -10.36 3.84
C ASP A 246 -22.46 -9.29 3.84
N ILE A 247 -21.61 -9.29 2.81
CA ILE A 247 -20.48 -8.36 2.71
C ILE A 247 -20.95 -6.89 2.69
N LEU A 248 -22.12 -6.61 2.15
CA LEU A 248 -22.66 -5.25 2.11
C LEU A 248 -23.14 -4.76 3.49
N LYS A 249 -23.46 -5.69 4.39
CA LYS A 249 -23.91 -5.42 5.76
C LYS A 249 -22.86 -5.76 6.81
N PHE A 250 -21.63 -6.05 6.39
CA PHE A 250 -20.56 -6.37 7.33
C PHE A 250 -20.19 -5.16 8.21
N ASP A 251 -20.00 -5.41 9.51
CA ASP A 251 -19.65 -4.39 10.50
C ASP A 251 -18.23 -3.88 10.30
N PHE A 252 -18.05 -2.87 9.46
CA PHE A 252 -16.81 -2.14 9.34
C PHE A 252 -16.77 -0.99 10.35
N LEU A 253 -15.63 -0.72 10.94
CA LEU A 253 -15.42 0.47 11.78
C LEU A 253 -15.62 1.76 10.97
N ASP A 254 -15.08 1.78 9.75
CA ASP A 254 -15.26 2.79 8.73
C ASP A 254 -15.78 2.10 7.47
N PRO A 255 -17.08 2.09 7.22
CA PRO A 255 -17.64 1.37 6.09
C PRO A 255 -17.13 1.96 4.76
N PRO A 256 -16.69 1.11 3.82
CA PRO A 256 -16.42 1.53 2.46
C PRO A 256 -17.72 1.86 1.73
N SER A 257 -17.61 2.50 0.56
CA SER A 257 -18.78 2.73 -0.28
C SER A 257 -19.38 1.42 -0.80
N SER A 258 -20.68 1.37 -0.96
CA SER A 258 -21.37 0.24 -1.57
C SER A 258 -20.85 -0.06 -2.99
N GLU A 259 -20.46 0.99 -3.73
CA GLU A 259 -19.88 0.88 -5.06
C GLU A 259 -18.52 0.12 -5.03
N SER A 260 -17.67 0.43 -4.04
CA SER A 260 -16.37 -0.27 -3.87
C SER A 260 -16.55 -1.76 -3.53
N LEU A 261 -17.55 -2.09 -2.71
CA LEU A 261 -17.86 -3.49 -2.39
C LEU A 261 -18.44 -4.23 -3.60
N GLN A 262 -19.35 -3.60 -4.35
CA GLN A 262 -19.90 -4.17 -5.57
C GLN A 262 -18.83 -4.37 -6.65
N ASP A 263 -17.91 -3.43 -6.80
CA ASP A 263 -16.79 -3.57 -7.71
C ASP A 263 -15.89 -4.75 -7.33
N ALA A 264 -15.58 -4.91 -6.04
CA ALA A 264 -14.84 -6.06 -5.54
C ALA A 264 -15.53 -7.40 -5.85
N LEU A 265 -16.84 -7.49 -5.65
CA LEU A 265 -17.62 -8.71 -5.98
C LEU A 265 -17.58 -9.01 -7.49
N LYS A 266 -17.71 -7.99 -8.34
CA LYS A 266 -17.61 -8.14 -9.80
C LYS A 266 -16.23 -8.67 -10.21
N GLN A 267 -15.17 -8.09 -9.66
CA GLN A 267 -13.80 -8.53 -9.93
C GLN A 267 -13.61 -10.01 -9.53
N LEU A 268 -14.04 -10.40 -8.33
CA LEU A 268 -13.92 -11.77 -7.82
C LEU A 268 -14.73 -12.77 -8.64
N PHE A 269 -15.91 -12.39 -9.10
CA PHE A 269 -16.71 -13.23 -9.99
C PHE A 269 -16.00 -13.48 -11.33
N LEU A 270 -15.43 -12.46 -11.96
CA LEU A 270 -14.76 -12.59 -13.26
C LEU A 270 -13.57 -13.55 -13.22
N ILE A 271 -12.86 -13.62 -12.10
CA ILE A 271 -11.73 -14.53 -11.91
C ILE A 271 -12.11 -15.86 -11.25
N ASP A 272 -13.38 -16.23 -11.21
CA ASP A 272 -13.93 -17.47 -10.61
C ASP A 272 -13.65 -17.65 -9.12
N ALA A 273 -13.33 -16.59 -8.39
CA ALA A 273 -13.13 -16.65 -6.95
C ALA A 273 -14.46 -16.83 -6.19
N ILE A 274 -15.54 -16.30 -6.75
CA ILE A 274 -16.92 -16.48 -6.29
C ILE A 274 -17.80 -16.92 -7.45
N ASP A 275 -18.89 -17.61 -7.15
CA ASP A 275 -19.88 -18.04 -8.11
C ASP A 275 -20.90 -16.93 -8.44
N GLU A 276 -21.89 -17.25 -9.25
CA GLU A 276 -22.96 -16.35 -9.70
C GLU A 276 -23.88 -15.88 -8.56
N ASN A 277 -23.88 -16.59 -7.43
CA ASN A 277 -24.65 -16.26 -6.23
C ASN A 277 -23.78 -15.54 -5.18
N GLY A 278 -22.51 -15.25 -5.49
CA GLY A 278 -21.58 -14.60 -4.60
C GLY A 278 -20.95 -15.52 -3.53
N ALA A 279 -21.19 -16.84 -3.60
CA ALA A 279 -20.54 -17.80 -2.72
C ALA A 279 -19.09 -18.05 -3.15
N ILE A 280 -18.19 -18.28 -2.18
CA ILE A 280 -16.79 -18.58 -2.48
C ILE A 280 -16.67 -19.93 -3.18
N THR A 281 -15.87 -19.99 -4.23
CA THR A 281 -15.58 -21.25 -4.95
C THR A 281 -14.42 -22.00 -4.29
N SER A 282 -14.23 -23.27 -4.65
CA SER A 282 -13.05 -24.04 -4.21
C SER A 282 -11.73 -23.43 -4.68
N ILE A 283 -11.72 -22.74 -5.84
CA ILE A 283 -10.57 -21.99 -6.34
C ILE A 283 -10.38 -20.72 -5.51
N GLY A 284 -11.45 -19.98 -5.22
CA GLY A 284 -11.42 -18.79 -4.38
C GLY A 284 -10.88 -19.08 -2.99
N GLN A 285 -11.26 -20.21 -2.39
CA GLN A 285 -10.74 -20.65 -1.10
C GLN A 285 -9.22 -20.83 -1.12
N LYS A 286 -8.69 -21.49 -2.15
CA LYS A 286 -7.24 -21.66 -2.34
C LYS A 286 -6.52 -20.35 -2.64
N MET A 287 -7.15 -19.46 -3.42
CA MET A 287 -6.58 -18.13 -3.72
C MET A 287 -6.40 -17.29 -2.45
N ALA A 288 -7.32 -17.39 -1.49
CA ALA A 288 -7.26 -16.66 -0.22
C ALA A 288 -6.09 -17.08 0.69
N GLU A 289 -5.49 -18.25 0.47
CA GLU A 289 -4.28 -18.71 1.19
C GLU A 289 -3.00 -18.02 0.69
N LEU A 290 -3.04 -17.40 -0.49
CA LEU A 290 -1.89 -16.73 -1.09
C LEU A 290 -1.83 -15.26 -0.67
N PRO A 291 -0.67 -14.75 -0.20
CA PRO A 291 -0.49 -13.35 0.14
C PRO A 291 -0.27 -12.49 -1.12
N LEU A 292 -1.20 -12.58 -2.06
CA LEU A 292 -1.15 -11.94 -3.36
C LEU A 292 -2.49 -11.27 -3.69
N GLU A 293 -2.45 -10.30 -4.59
CA GLU A 293 -3.66 -9.78 -5.23
C GLU A 293 -4.44 -10.91 -5.90
N PRO A 294 -5.79 -10.89 -5.88
CA PRO A 294 -6.61 -11.98 -6.40
C PRO A 294 -6.28 -12.39 -7.84
N SER A 295 -5.96 -11.44 -8.72
CA SER A 295 -5.59 -11.70 -10.11
C SER A 295 -4.30 -12.53 -10.23
N LEU A 296 -3.29 -12.23 -9.41
CA LEU A 296 -2.05 -13.02 -9.36
C LEU A 296 -2.28 -14.40 -8.73
N ALA A 297 -3.07 -14.46 -7.65
CA ALA A 297 -3.42 -15.73 -7.03
C ALA A 297 -4.14 -16.66 -8.04
N LYS A 298 -5.10 -16.14 -8.80
CA LYS A 298 -5.78 -16.89 -9.87
C LYS A 298 -4.80 -17.31 -10.96
N THR A 299 -3.88 -16.43 -11.36
CA THR A 299 -2.84 -16.75 -12.35
C THR A 299 -2.03 -17.98 -11.91
N LEU A 300 -1.62 -18.07 -10.64
CA LEU A 300 -0.89 -19.23 -10.13
C LEU A 300 -1.73 -20.53 -10.15
N MET A 301 -3.03 -20.44 -9.82
CA MET A 301 -3.93 -21.60 -9.91
C MET A 301 -4.03 -22.11 -11.36
N GLU A 302 -4.22 -21.22 -12.32
CA GLU A 302 -4.31 -21.58 -13.74
C GLU A 302 -2.97 -22.06 -14.30
N ALA A 303 -1.86 -21.45 -13.91
CA ALA A 303 -0.54 -21.87 -14.31
C ALA A 303 -0.20 -23.28 -13.83
N ASN A 304 -0.65 -23.66 -12.65
CA ASN A 304 -0.53 -25.03 -12.17
C ASN A 304 -1.27 -26.04 -13.07
N ASN A 305 -2.47 -25.66 -13.55
CA ASN A 305 -3.25 -26.48 -14.47
C ASN A 305 -2.62 -26.57 -15.88
N TYR A 306 -1.94 -25.50 -16.33
CA TYR A 306 -1.33 -25.44 -17.67
C TYR A 306 0.14 -25.87 -17.70
N GLY A 307 0.71 -26.33 -16.56
CA GLY A 307 2.09 -26.80 -16.48
C GLY A 307 3.14 -25.70 -16.64
N CYS A 308 2.82 -24.44 -16.30
CA CYS A 308 3.72 -23.29 -16.35
C CYS A 308 3.82 -22.56 -14.99
N LEU A 309 3.72 -23.33 -13.91
CA LEU A 309 3.75 -22.75 -12.55
C LEU A 309 5.09 -22.08 -12.22
N TYR A 310 6.20 -22.62 -12.72
CA TYR A 310 7.54 -22.05 -12.52
C TYR A 310 7.62 -20.61 -13.02
N GLU A 311 7.17 -20.39 -14.25
CA GLU A 311 7.15 -19.10 -14.92
C GLU A 311 6.21 -18.12 -14.20
N ALA A 312 5.01 -18.58 -13.84
CA ALA A 312 4.02 -17.77 -13.15
C ALA A 312 4.45 -17.35 -11.73
N LEU A 313 5.12 -18.23 -10.97
CA LEU A 313 5.71 -17.91 -9.66
C LEU A 313 6.76 -16.81 -9.79
N THR A 314 7.58 -16.89 -10.84
CA THR A 314 8.60 -15.88 -11.11
C THR A 314 7.97 -14.54 -11.44
N VAL A 315 6.98 -14.51 -12.34
CA VAL A 315 6.26 -13.28 -12.69
C VAL A 315 5.57 -12.67 -11.47
N ALA A 316 4.90 -13.47 -10.65
CA ALA A 316 4.23 -12.99 -9.44
C ALA A 316 5.22 -12.38 -8.44
N ALA A 317 6.37 -13.00 -8.24
CA ALA A 317 7.41 -12.47 -7.37
C ALA A 317 8.03 -11.18 -7.92
N MET A 318 8.28 -11.10 -9.22
CA MET A 318 8.83 -9.92 -9.88
C MET A 318 7.87 -8.72 -9.80
N LEU A 319 6.57 -8.93 -10.02
CA LEU A 319 5.54 -7.89 -9.88
C LEU A 319 5.42 -7.41 -8.43
N SER A 320 5.58 -8.29 -7.44
CA SER A 320 5.57 -7.92 -6.01
C SER A 320 6.71 -6.98 -5.61
N ALA A 321 7.79 -6.93 -6.39
CA ALA A 321 8.98 -6.10 -6.12
C ALA A 321 9.21 -5.01 -7.18
N GLU A 322 8.32 -4.83 -8.12
CA GLU A 322 8.52 -3.98 -9.31
C GLU A 322 9.02 -2.56 -8.97
N THR A 323 8.47 -1.94 -7.95
CA THR A 323 8.85 -0.57 -7.54
C THR A 323 10.29 -0.46 -7.04
N THR A 324 10.90 -1.59 -6.68
CA THR A 324 12.27 -1.68 -6.13
C THR A 324 13.28 -2.28 -7.10
N LEU A 325 12.85 -2.71 -8.29
CA LEU A 325 13.74 -3.38 -9.25
C LEU A 325 14.63 -2.42 -10.03
N LEU A 326 14.11 -1.24 -10.38
CA LEU A 326 14.85 -0.27 -11.19
C LEU A 326 15.21 0.95 -10.35
N PRO A 327 16.49 1.35 -10.27
CA PRO A 327 16.86 2.63 -9.66
C PRO A 327 16.17 3.74 -10.46
N GLY A 328 15.57 4.70 -9.73
CA GLY A 328 14.74 5.77 -10.29
C GLY A 328 15.26 6.36 -11.59
N GLN A 329 14.70 5.94 -12.70
CA GLN A 329 15.13 6.29 -14.07
C GLN A 329 14.71 7.70 -14.46
N ARG A 330 14.95 8.73 -13.63
CA ARG A 330 14.49 10.09 -13.92
C ARG A 330 15.51 11.07 -14.49
N LYS A 331 16.75 10.68 -14.68
CA LYS A 331 17.75 11.58 -15.30
C LYS A 331 18.38 10.94 -16.54
N THR A 332 17.80 11.23 -17.67
CA THR A 332 18.33 11.22 -19.04
C THR A 332 17.47 10.38 -20.00
N GLU A 333 16.53 11.04 -20.63
CA GLU A 333 15.85 10.54 -21.84
C GLU A 333 16.83 10.15 -22.98
N LYS A 334 18.11 10.55 -22.89
CA LYS A 334 19.15 10.25 -23.86
C LYS A 334 19.88 8.92 -23.66
N LYS A 335 19.67 8.21 -22.55
CA LYS A 335 20.31 6.90 -22.28
C LYS A 335 19.32 5.71 -22.18
N ARG A 336 18.15 5.81 -22.78
CA ARG A 336 17.17 4.70 -22.89
C ARG A 336 17.62 3.51 -23.76
N LYS A 337 18.91 3.38 -24.08
CA LYS A 337 19.48 2.24 -24.81
C LYS A 337 20.17 1.19 -23.93
N HIS A 338 19.98 1.18 -22.63
CA HIS A 338 20.32 0.02 -21.81
C HIS A 338 19.04 -0.75 -21.46
N THR A 339 18.34 -1.21 -22.46
CA THR A 339 17.66 -2.51 -22.41
C THR A 339 18.74 -3.51 -22.01
N ILE A 340 18.46 -4.41 -21.08
CA ILE A 340 19.34 -5.54 -20.76
C ILE A 340 19.72 -6.15 -22.10
N SER A 341 21.00 -6.01 -22.49
CA SER A 341 21.42 -6.08 -23.89
C SER A 341 21.46 -7.49 -24.46
N ASN A 342 20.83 -8.47 -23.86
CA ASN A 342 20.76 -9.85 -24.36
C ASN A 342 19.51 -10.59 -23.84
N LEU A 343 18.34 -9.93 -23.76
CA LEU A 343 17.13 -10.68 -23.49
C LEU A 343 16.77 -11.55 -24.69
N PRO A 344 16.33 -12.79 -24.47
CA PRO A 344 15.87 -13.68 -25.54
C PRO A 344 14.72 -13.10 -26.35
N ASP A 345 14.51 -13.57 -27.57
CA ASP A 345 13.36 -13.22 -28.39
C ASP A 345 12.04 -13.52 -27.65
N GLY A 346 11.01 -12.70 -27.86
CA GLY A 346 9.70 -12.82 -27.22
C GLY A 346 9.42 -11.77 -26.14
N SER A 347 10.38 -10.92 -25.76
CA SER A 347 10.12 -9.80 -24.83
C SER A 347 9.05 -8.85 -25.34
N GLY A 348 8.90 -8.71 -26.66
CA GLY A 348 7.86 -7.91 -27.30
C GLY A 348 6.42 -8.38 -27.07
N LEU A 349 6.19 -9.56 -26.48
CA LEU A 349 4.87 -10.06 -26.10
C LEU A 349 4.31 -9.35 -24.85
N GLY A 350 5.14 -8.62 -24.13
CA GLY A 350 4.70 -7.78 -23.02
C GLY A 350 5.61 -7.83 -21.80
N ASP A 351 5.29 -6.96 -20.85
CA ASP A 351 6.10 -6.67 -19.68
C ASP A 351 6.25 -7.89 -18.73
N HIS A 352 5.21 -8.71 -18.62
CA HIS A 352 5.26 -9.93 -17.79
C HIS A 352 6.32 -10.93 -18.29
N ILE A 353 6.46 -11.05 -19.61
CA ILE A 353 7.45 -11.92 -20.23
C ILE A 353 8.86 -11.35 -20.03
N GLN A 354 9.00 -10.03 -20.16
CA GLN A 354 10.29 -9.38 -19.88
C GLN A 354 10.74 -9.60 -18.42
N LEU A 355 9.82 -9.44 -17.47
CA LEU A 355 10.13 -9.68 -16.05
C LEU A 355 10.59 -11.11 -15.80
N LEU A 356 9.94 -12.11 -16.42
CA LEU A 356 10.36 -13.51 -16.37
C LEU A 356 11.78 -13.67 -16.93
N GLN A 357 12.05 -13.15 -18.11
CA GLN A 357 13.34 -13.26 -18.76
C GLN A 357 14.47 -12.60 -17.97
N ILE A 358 14.22 -11.45 -17.34
CA ILE A 358 15.19 -10.79 -16.46
C ILE A 358 15.58 -11.72 -15.31
N TYR A 359 14.61 -12.34 -14.66
CA TYR A 359 14.88 -13.27 -13.57
C TYR A 359 15.64 -14.51 -14.06
N GLU A 360 15.25 -15.09 -15.18
CA GLU A 360 15.91 -16.27 -15.77
C GLU A 360 17.36 -15.98 -16.15
N CYS A 361 17.64 -14.80 -16.71
CA CYS A 361 19.01 -14.37 -16.99
C CYS A 361 19.84 -14.25 -15.70
N TRP A 362 19.25 -13.72 -14.64
CA TRP A 362 19.93 -13.64 -13.35
C TRP A 362 20.16 -15.01 -12.70
N ASP A 363 19.19 -15.91 -12.76
CA ASP A 363 19.29 -17.30 -12.30
C ASP A 363 20.43 -18.05 -13.05
N GLN A 364 20.64 -17.76 -14.34
CA GLN A 364 21.73 -18.34 -15.14
C GLN A 364 23.12 -17.93 -14.65
N THR A 365 23.23 -16.79 -13.99
CA THR A 365 24.49 -16.31 -13.40
C THR A 365 24.70 -16.80 -11.97
N ASP A 366 23.92 -17.79 -11.52
CA ASP A 366 23.90 -18.25 -10.12
C ASP A 366 23.61 -17.10 -9.13
N PHE A 367 22.68 -16.23 -9.51
CA PHE A 367 22.24 -15.07 -8.72
C PHE A 367 23.36 -14.05 -8.41
N ASP A 368 24.25 -13.83 -9.37
CA ASP A 368 25.36 -12.89 -9.21
C ASP A 368 24.85 -11.45 -8.96
N ILE A 369 25.41 -10.83 -7.92
CA ILE A 369 25.11 -9.45 -7.51
C ILE A 369 25.73 -8.44 -8.50
N GLY A 370 26.89 -8.75 -9.07
CA GLY A 370 27.55 -7.93 -10.07
C GLY A 370 26.68 -7.76 -11.30
N TRP A 371 26.11 -8.87 -11.78
CA TRP A 371 25.19 -8.85 -12.92
C TRP A 371 24.00 -7.90 -12.71
N CYS A 372 23.40 -7.86 -11.51
CA CYS A 372 22.30 -6.93 -11.22
C CYS A 372 22.75 -5.46 -11.36
N LYS A 373 23.94 -5.13 -10.83
CA LYS A 373 24.49 -3.77 -10.91
C LYS A 373 24.77 -3.35 -12.34
N ASP A 374 25.38 -4.24 -13.13
CA ASP A 374 25.76 -4.00 -14.53
C ASP A 374 24.51 -3.79 -15.41
N ASN A 375 23.40 -4.45 -15.07
CA ASN A 375 22.12 -4.31 -15.75
C ASN A 375 21.19 -3.25 -15.14
N GLY A 376 21.67 -2.42 -14.19
CA GLY A 376 20.92 -1.34 -13.60
C GLY A 376 19.74 -1.78 -12.72
N LEU A 377 19.80 -2.99 -12.16
CA LEU A 377 18.80 -3.53 -11.26
C LEU A 377 19.19 -3.30 -9.80
N GLN A 378 18.22 -3.04 -8.94
CA GLN A 378 18.45 -2.99 -7.51
C GLN A 378 18.67 -4.40 -6.94
N VAL A 379 19.87 -4.68 -6.48
CA VAL A 379 20.27 -5.97 -5.90
C VAL A 379 19.29 -6.44 -4.83
N ARG A 380 18.89 -5.54 -3.95
CA ARG A 380 17.97 -5.86 -2.85
C ARG A 380 16.57 -6.23 -3.33
N GLY A 381 16.07 -5.52 -4.35
CA GLY A 381 14.81 -5.88 -5.00
C GLY A 381 14.86 -7.28 -5.59
N MET A 382 15.95 -7.63 -6.27
CA MET A 382 16.14 -8.96 -6.85
C MET A 382 16.25 -10.06 -5.78
N LEU A 383 16.99 -9.82 -4.70
CA LEU A 383 17.05 -10.76 -3.57
C LEU A 383 15.66 -10.95 -2.92
N PHE A 384 14.91 -9.89 -2.75
CA PHE A 384 13.52 -9.96 -2.26
C PHE A 384 12.64 -10.81 -3.18
N VAL A 385 12.74 -10.62 -4.50
CA VAL A 385 12.04 -11.46 -5.50
C VAL A 385 12.34 -12.95 -5.30
N ARG A 386 13.61 -13.29 -5.13
CA ARG A 386 14.02 -14.69 -4.90
C ARG A 386 13.37 -15.27 -3.65
N ASP A 387 13.34 -14.51 -2.57
CA ASP A 387 12.76 -14.95 -1.30
C ASP A 387 11.22 -15.07 -1.39
N VAL A 388 10.55 -14.09 -2.01
CA VAL A 388 9.09 -14.14 -2.27
C VAL A 388 8.73 -15.35 -3.14
N ARG A 389 9.48 -15.57 -4.22
CA ARG A 389 9.26 -16.72 -5.11
C ARG A 389 9.37 -18.06 -4.37
N LYS A 390 10.38 -18.18 -3.48
CA LYS A 390 10.56 -19.37 -2.63
C LYS A 390 9.36 -19.57 -1.71
N GLN A 391 8.89 -18.51 -1.05
CA GLN A 391 7.72 -18.57 -0.17
C GLN A 391 6.45 -18.95 -0.93
N LEU A 392 6.18 -18.33 -2.07
CA LEU A 392 5.03 -18.65 -2.92
C LEU A 392 5.06 -20.11 -3.40
N SER A 393 6.25 -20.63 -3.78
CA SER A 393 6.43 -22.02 -4.17
C SER A 393 6.07 -22.98 -3.03
N GLN A 394 6.47 -22.67 -1.79
CA GLN A 394 6.13 -23.47 -0.62
C GLN A 394 4.63 -23.48 -0.32
N ILE A 395 3.96 -22.34 -0.47
CA ILE A 395 2.51 -22.24 -0.29
C ILE A 395 1.79 -23.04 -1.37
N MET A 396 2.18 -22.88 -2.64
CA MET A 396 1.59 -23.62 -3.77
C MET A 396 1.76 -25.13 -3.62
N GLN A 397 2.89 -25.59 -3.10
CA GLN A 397 3.13 -27.02 -2.81
C GLN A 397 2.11 -27.58 -1.78
N LYS A 398 1.80 -26.80 -0.75
CA LYS A 398 0.78 -27.19 0.24
C LYS A 398 -0.62 -27.22 -0.39
N ILE A 399 -0.98 -26.21 -1.18
CA ILE A 399 -2.28 -26.10 -1.86
C ILE A 399 -2.49 -27.24 -2.86
N SER A 400 -1.48 -27.61 -3.64
CA SER A 400 -1.58 -28.62 -4.70
C SER A 400 -1.57 -30.06 -4.19
N LYS A 401 -1.25 -30.30 -2.91
CA LYS A 401 -1.14 -31.65 -2.27
C LYS A 401 -0.29 -32.65 -3.04
N GLY A 402 0.68 -32.19 -3.81
CA GLY A 402 1.57 -33.01 -4.60
C GLY A 402 2.94 -32.39 -4.82
N PRO A 403 3.92 -33.15 -5.30
CA PRO A 403 5.17 -32.56 -5.74
C PRO A 403 4.83 -31.58 -6.86
N LEU A 404 5.14 -30.31 -6.64
CA LEU A 404 5.14 -29.36 -7.73
C LEU A 404 6.16 -29.86 -8.75
N ASP A 405 5.79 -29.89 -10.01
CA ASP A 405 6.74 -30.01 -11.10
C ASP A 405 7.55 -28.70 -11.21
N VAL A 406 8.16 -28.37 -10.08
CA VAL A 406 9.22 -27.37 -10.01
C VAL A 406 10.38 -28.08 -10.65
N ARG A 407 10.69 -27.78 -11.88
CA ARG A 407 11.81 -28.33 -12.63
C ARG A 407 13.04 -28.48 -11.73
N ALA A 408 13.04 -29.58 -10.98
CA ALA A 408 14.22 -30.06 -10.30
C ALA A 408 15.09 -30.71 -11.40
N ASN A 409 16.17 -30.04 -11.72
CA ASN A 409 17.26 -30.49 -12.57
C ASN A 409 17.06 -30.49 -14.09
N GLY A 410 17.44 -29.35 -14.72
CA GLY A 410 18.45 -29.41 -15.73
C GLY A 410 18.16 -30.19 -17.02
N LYS A 411 17.09 -29.84 -17.72
CA LYS A 411 17.16 -29.70 -19.18
C LYS A 411 16.15 -28.58 -19.51
N ARG A 412 16.67 -27.38 -19.75
CA ARG A 412 15.93 -26.33 -20.40
C ARG A 412 15.48 -26.92 -21.74
N GLU A 413 14.17 -27.20 -21.85
CA GLU A 413 13.59 -27.25 -23.18
C GLU A 413 13.87 -25.88 -23.78
N GLU A 414 14.35 -25.87 -25.03
CA GLU A 414 14.56 -24.67 -25.83
C GLU A 414 13.45 -23.67 -25.57
N PHE A 415 13.81 -22.41 -25.33
CA PHE A 415 12.90 -21.31 -25.05
C PHE A 415 11.71 -21.43 -26.00
N ARG A 416 10.52 -21.73 -25.46
CA ARG A 416 9.30 -21.70 -26.25
C ARG A 416 9.05 -20.24 -26.61
N GLN A 417 9.21 -19.90 -27.87
CA GLN A 417 9.22 -18.55 -28.39
C GLN A 417 7.95 -17.74 -28.06
N ASP A 418 6.83 -18.36 -27.66
CA ASP A 418 5.55 -17.68 -27.50
C ASP A 418 4.99 -17.64 -26.07
N TYR A 419 5.59 -18.31 -25.07
CA TYR A 419 5.12 -18.37 -23.68
C TYR A 419 3.60 -18.61 -23.54
N ARG A 420 3.03 -19.38 -24.44
CA ARG A 420 1.58 -19.47 -24.64
C ARG A 420 0.82 -19.89 -23.40
N ASN A 421 1.30 -20.88 -22.65
CA ASN A 421 0.64 -21.35 -21.43
C ASN A 421 0.64 -20.28 -20.34
N LEU A 422 1.75 -19.58 -20.15
CA LEU A 422 1.85 -18.45 -19.22
C LEU A 422 0.92 -17.32 -19.61
N ARG A 423 0.91 -16.92 -20.89
CA ARG A 423 0.00 -15.87 -21.39
C ARG A 423 -1.47 -16.24 -21.24
N LYS A 424 -1.81 -17.53 -21.41
CA LYS A 424 -3.15 -18.05 -21.15
C LYS A 424 -3.49 -18.00 -19.66
N ALA A 425 -2.56 -18.39 -18.78
CA ALA A 425 -2.76 -18.30 -17.33
C ALA A 425 -2.95 -16.84 -16.87
N LEU A 426 -2.15 -15.91 -17.41
CA LEU A 426 -2.32 -14.47 -17.19
C LEU A 426 -3.69 -13.97 -17.69
N CYS A 427 -4.15 -14.41 -18.87
CA CYS A 427 -5.46 -14.04 -19.38
C CYS A 427 -6.60 -14.46 -18.45
N MET A 428 -6.54 -15.68 -17.90
CA MET A 428 -7.53 -16.17 -16.95
C MET A 428 -7.42 -15.48 -15.58
N GLY A 429 -6.21 -15.23 -15.10
CA GLY A 429 -5.96 -14.56 -13.82
C GLY A 429 -6.36 -13.09 -13.82
N TYR A 430 -6.14 -12.41 -14.95
CA TYR A 430 -6.47 -11.01 -15.15
C TYR A 430 -7.78 -10.81 -15.94
N ALA A 431 -8.73 -11.73 -15.83
CA ALA A 431 -10.01 -11.66 -16.53
C ALA A 431 -10.82 -10.38 -16.23
N ASN A 432 -10.57 -9.75 -15.08
CA ASN A 432 -11.13 -8.46 -14.69
C ASN A 432 -10.33 -7.25 -15.22
N GLN A 433 -9.17 -7.48 -15.82
CA GLN A 433 -8.19 -6.47 -16.25
C GLN A 433 -7.78 -6.70 -17.72
N LEU A 434 -8.76 -6.74 -18.60
CA LEU A 434 -8.63 -6.93 -20.04
C LEU A 434 -8.89 -5.64 -20.80
N ALA A 435 -8.20 -5.46 -21.92
CA ALA A 435 -8.45 -4.37 -22.84
C ALA A 435 -8.38 -4.84 -24.30
N GLU A 436 -9.24 -4.24 -25.14
CA GLU A 436 -9.33 -4.44 -26.58
C GLU A 436 -8.79 -3.23 -27.32
N ARG A 437 -7.99 -3.46 -28.34
CA ARG A 437 -7.47 -2.39 -29.20
C ARG A 437 -8.60 -1.76 -30.03
N LYS A 438 -8.63 -0.46 -30.08
CA LYS A 438 -9.59 0.28 -30.92
C LYS A 438 -9.26 0.13 -32.39
N MET A 439 -10.29 -0.06 -33.20
CA MET A 439 -10.13 0.00 -34.65
C MET A 439 -9.48 1.34 -35.07
N HIS A 440 -8.50 1.27 -35.96
CA HIS A 440 -7.78 2.42 -36.52
C HIS A 440 -6.89 3.21 -35.53
N HIS A 441 -6.75 2.77 -34.27
CA HIS A 441 -5.89 3.41 -33.28
C HIS A 441 -5.07 2.39 -32.50
N ASN A 442 -3.89 2.81 -32.01
CA ASN A 442 -3.10 2.04 -31.05
C ASN A 442 -3.52 2.29 -29.59
N GLY A 443 -4.67 2.93 -29.36
CA GLY A 443 -5.31 3.03 -28.05
C GLY A 443 -6.18 1.82 -27.77
N TYR A 444 -6.42 1.57 -26.50
CA TYR A 444 -7.23 0.46 -26.01
C TYR A 444 -8.52 0.94 -25.35
N ARG A 445 -9.47 0.04 -25.25
CA ARG A 445 -10.69 0.18 -24.46
C ARG A 445 -10.73 -0.98 -23.45
N THR A 446 -10.86 -0.66 -22.16
CA THR A 446 -11.00 -1.69 -21.13
C THR A 446 -12.30 -2.47 -21.30
N LEU A 447 -12.26 -3.78 -21.05
CA LEU A 447 -13.42 -4.68 -21.11
C LEU A 447 -14.06 -4.80 -19.72
N GLY A 448 -14.45 -3.70 -19.11
CA GLY A 448 -15.11 -3.65 -17.82
C GLY A 448 -16.49 -3.00 -17.89
N PHE A 449 -17.17 -2.86 -16.75
CA PHE A 449 -18.50 -2.26 -16.67
C PHE A 449 -18.52 -0.80 -17.11
N GLN A 450 -17.43 -0.07 -16.87
CA GLN A 450 -17.24 1.29 -17.38
C GLN A 450 -15.98 1.31 -18.25
N ALA A 451 -16.20 1.01 -19.53
CA ALA A 451 -15.12 0.93 -20.51
C ALA A 451 -14.41 2.28 -20.66
N GLN A 452 -13.13 2.29 -20.29
CA GLN A 452 -12.26 3.46 -20.38
C GLN A 452 -11.36 3.39 -21.61
N VAL A 453 -11.06 4.54 -22.20
CA VAL A 453 -10.06 4.65 -23.26
C VAL A 453 -8.70 4.87 -22.61
N VAL A 454 -7.79 3.94 -22.85
CA VAL A 454 -6.49 3.88 -22.18
C VAL A 454 -5.37 3.67 -23.21
N GLN A 455 -4.15 3.98 -22.82
CA GLN A 455 -2.96 3.76 -23.65
C GLN A 455 -1.98 2.84 -22.94
N VAL A 456 -1.12 2.16 -23.69
CA VAL A 456 0.00 1.43 -23.14
C VAL A 456 1.01 2.43 -22.57
N HIS A 457 1.50 2.19 -21.36
CA HIS A 457 2.48 3.07 -20.72
C HIS A 457 3.77 3.13 -21.56
N PRO A 458 4.41 4.29 -21.72
CA PRO A 458 5.63 4.43 -22.54
C PRO A 458 6.82 3.58 -22.10
N SER A 459 6.84 3.08 -20.86
CA SER A 459 7.88 2.17 -20.36
C SER A 459 7.64 0.71 -20.72
N SER A 460 6.48 0.36 -21.29
CA SER A 460 6.18 -1.01 -21.71
C SER A 460 7.03 -1.46 -22.88
N VAL A 461 7.40 -2.73 -22.89
CA VAL A 461 8.13 -3.38 -23.98
C VAL A 461 7.23 -4.01 -25.02
N LEU A 462 5.91 -3.88 -24.87
CA LEU A 462 4.95 -4.42 -25.85
C LEU A 462 5.27 -3.90 -27.24
N SER A 463 5.53 -4.81 -28.18
CA SER A 463 5.94 -4.49 -29.54
C SER A 463 4.75 -4.33 -30.48
N LEU A 464 4.95 -3.52 -31.51
CA LEU A 464 4.06 -3.45 -32.65
C LEU A 464 4.33 -4.63 -33.59
N ASP A 465 3.30 -5.09 -34.31
CA ASP A 465 3.45 -6.05 -35.40
C ASP A 465 4.10 -5.38 -36.65
N ASP A 466 4.33 -6.19 -37.71
CA ASP A 466 4.92 -5.72 -38.99
C ASP A 466 4.05 -4.63 -39.67
N LEU A 467 2.79 -4.50 -39.29
CA LEU A 467 1.86 -3.48 -39.78
C LEU A 467 1.79 -2.23 -38.89
N GLY A 468 2.66 -2.13 -37.87
CA GLY A 468 2.69 -1.03 -36.92
C GLY A 468 1.49 -0.99 -35.98
N LYS A 469 0.88 -2.15 -35.68
CA LYS A 469 -0.27 -2.28 -34.80
C LYS A 469 0.10 -3.03 -33.54
N PHE A 470 -0.43 -2.60 -32.41
CA PHE A 470 -0.39 -3.36 -31.17
C PHE A 470 -1.34 -4.58 -31.22
N PRO A 471 -1.13 -5.61 -30.38
CA PRO A 471 -2.03 -6.77 -30.25
C PRO A 471 -3.49 -6.34 -30.04
N ASP A 472 -4.43 -7.12 -30.57
CA ASP A 472 -5.87 -6.81 -30.46
C ASP A 472 -6.37 -6.87 -29.01
N TYR A 473 -5.85 -7.80 -28.21
CA TYR A 473 -6.23 -7.96 -26.80
C TYR A 473 -4.99 -8.00 -25.91
N VAL A 474 -5.08 -7.34 -24.77
CA VAL A 474 -4.06 -7.34 -23.73
C VAL A 474 -4.67 -7.50 -22.35
N VAL A 475 -3.93 -8.11 -21.44
CA VAL A 475 -4.13 -7.98 -19.99
C VAL A 475 -3.20 -6.90 -19.47
N TYR A 476 -3.59 -6.26 -18.37
CA TYR A 476 -2.77 -5.27 -17.69
C TYR A 476 -2.80 -5.50 -16.19
N HIS A 477 -1.71 -5.16 -15.51
CA HIS A 477 -1.63 -5.31 -14.06
C HIS A 477 -2.27 -4.12 -13.32
N GLU A 478 -2.09 -2.90 -13.83
CA GLU A 478 -2.54 -1.67 -13.17
C GLU A 478 -3.00 -0.63 -14.19
N LEU A 479 -4.07 0.10 -13.83
CA LEU A 479 -4.49 1.31 -14.52
C LEU A 479 -4.09 2.53 -13.70
N ILE A 480 -3.39 3.46 -14.34
CA ILE A 480 -2.93 4.69 -13.70
C ILE A 480 -3.67 5.88 -14.31
N ALA A 481 -4.34 6.65 -13.46
CA ALA A 481 -4.92 7.93 -13.81
C ALA A 481 -3.82 9.01 -13.75
N THR A 482 -3.33 9.38 -14.91
CA THR A 482 -2.53 10.59 -15.15
C THR A 482 -3.35 11.50 -16.05
N PRO A 483 -2.86 12.66 -16.53
CA PRO A 483 -3.59 13.45 -17.54
C PRO A 483 -4.05 12.62 -18.75
N ARG A 484 -3.32 11.53 -19.05
CA ARG A 484 -3.75 10.46 -19.97
C ARG A 484 -3.73 9.14 -19.19
N PRO A 485 -4.83 8.34 -19.20
CA PRO A 485 -4.85 7.07 -18.50
C PRO A 485 -3.98 6.03 -19.20
N TYR A 486 -3.14 5.33 -18.42
CA TYR A 486 -2.21 4.33 -18.92
C TYR A 486 -2.42 2.97 -18.26
N MET A 487 -2.23 1.92 -19.07
CA MET A 487 -2.05 0.54 -18.61
C MET A 487 -0.57 0.28 -18.34
N ARG A 488 -0.24 -0.25 -17.17
CA ARG A 488 1.10 -0.71 -16.83
C ARG A 488 1.15 -2.24 -16.76
N ASN A 489 2.32 -2.77 -17.07
CA ASN A 489 2.58 -4.20 -17.11
C ASN A 489 1.55 -4.92 -17.95
N VAL A 490 1.65 -4.74 -19.25
CA VAL A 490 0.75 -5.33 -20.24
C VAL A 490 1.32 -6.62 -20.82
N CYS A 491 0.45 -7.52 -21.21
CA CYS A 491 0.79 -8.75 -21.91
C CYS A 491 -0.23 -9.04 -23.01
N ALA A 492 0.25 -9.39 -24.19
CA ALA A 492 -0.58 -9.79 -25.33
C ALA A 492 -1.29 -11.11 -25.06
N VAL A 493 -2.59 -11.17 -25.32
CA VAL A 493 -3.41 -12.39 -25.18
C VAL A 493 -4.19 -12.68 -26.45
N GLU A 494 -4.65 -13.93 -26.63
CA GLU A 494 -5.34 -14.33 -27.83
C GLU A 494 -6.86 -14.22 -27.66
N MET A 495 -7.55 -13.76 -28.71
CA MET A 495 -9.00 -13.58 -28.76
C MET A 495 -9.78 -14.80 -28.26
N ARG A 496 -9.35 -16.02 -28.62
CA ARG A 496 -10.03 -17.27 -28.22
C ARG A 496 -10.03 -17.50 -26.71
N TRP A 497 -9.09 -16.91 -25.95
CA TRP A 497 -9.07 -16.97 -24.48
C TRP A 497 -9.97 -15.91 -23.87
N VAL A 498 -10.18 -14.80 -24.58
CA VAL A 498 -10.96 -13.64 -24.13
C VAL A 498 -12.46 -13.84 -24.32
N ILE A 499 -12.90 -14.57 -25.37
CA ILE A 499 -14.33 -14.79 -25.69
C ILE A 499 -15.12 -15.34 -24.49
N PRO A 500 -14.68 -16.37 -23.76
CA PRO A 500 -15.42 -16.89 -22.61
C PRO A 500 -15.59 -15.83 -21.50
N ILE A 501 -14.57 -14.98 -21.31
CA ILE A 501 -14.58 -13.89 -20.32
C ILE A 501 -15.60 -12.81 -20.72
N ILE A 502 -15.65 -12.44 -22.00
CA ILE A 502 -16.64 -11.49 -22.50
C ILE A 502 -18.08 -12.02 -22.30
N ASN A 503 -18.30 -13.30 -22.56
CA ASN A 503 -19.59 -13.92 -22.33
C ASN A 503 -19.99 -13.91 -20.86
N LYS A 504 -19.05 -14.17 -19.96
CA LYS A 504 -19.24 -14.09 -18.52
C LYS A 504 -19.53 -12.65 -18.04
N LEU A 505 -18.88 -11.66 -18.61
CA LEU A 505 -19.16 -10.24 -18.36
C LEU A 505 -20.61 -9.86 -18.69
N LYS A 506 -21.17 -10.41 -19.77
CA LYS A 506 -22.56 -10.16 -20.20
C LYS A 506 -23.61 -10.81 -19.30
N SER A 507 -23.27 -11.92 -18.63
CA SER A 507 -24.18 -12.66 -17.75
C SER A 507 -24.18 -12.16 -16.30
N LEU A 508 -23.38 -11.15 -15.97
CA LEU A 508 -23.16 -10.71 -14.62
C LEU A 508 -24.35 -9.92 -14.06
N ASP A 509 -24.87 -10.40 -12.92
CA ASP A 509 -25.90 -9.74 -12.13
C ASP A 509 -25.35 -9.38 -10.73
N VAL A 510 -25.13 -8.08 -10.52
CA VAL A 510 -24.51 -7.56 -9.28
C VAL A 510 -25.38 -7.81 -8.06
N TYR A 511 -26.70 -7.78 -8.21
CA TYR A 511 -27.62 -7.99 -7.10
C TYR A 511 -27.57 -9.44 -6.59
N LYS A 512 -27.42 -10.42 -7.49
CA LYS A 512 -27.21 -11.81 -7.10
C LYS A 512 -25.90 -12.03 -6.37
N LEU A 513 -24.82 -11.36 -6.81
CA LEU A 513 -23.50 -11.46 -6.17
C LEU A 513 -23.51 -10.94 -4.73
N SER A 514 -24.37 -9.99 -4.40
CA SER A 514 -24.44 -9.41 -3.05
C SER A 514 -25.23 -10.27 -2.07
N SER A 515 -26.19 -11.04 -2.53
CA SER A 515 -27.12 -11.83 -1.69
C SER A 515 -26.50 -13.07 -1.02
N GLY A 516 -25.25 -13.43 -1.38
CA GLY A 516 -24.43 -14.38 -0.63
C GLY A 516 -24.98 -15.79 -0.48
N GLY A 517 -25.88 -16.24 -1.37
CA GLY A 517 -26.47 -17.58 -1.28
C GLY A 517 -27.40 -17.80 -0.09
N VAL A 518 -27.79 -16.74 0.60
CA VAL A 518 -28.81 -16.83 1.64
C VAL A 518 -30.12 -17.25 0.98
N HIS A 519 -30.47 -18.51 1.11
CA HIS A 519 -31.84 -18.93 0.90
C HIS A 519 -32.72 -18.03 1.77
N HIS A 520 -33.73 -17.37 1.17
CA HIS A 520 -34.80 -16.72 1.92
C HIS A 520 -35.43 -17.77 2.85
N VAL A 521 -34.89 -17.85 4.05
CA VAL A 521 -35.67 -18.35 5.17
C VAL A 521 -36.57 -17.19 5.51
N GLU A 522 -37.88 -17.40 5.36
CA GLU A 522 -38.91 -16.45 5.73
C GLU A 522 -38.57 -15.81 7.06
N GLU A 523 -38.69 -14.49 7.14
CA GLU A 523 -38.51 -13.71 8.34
C GLU A 523 -39.31 -14.31 9.51
N GLU A 524 -38.66 -15.12 10.34
CA GLU A 524 -39.18 -15.33 11.67
C GLU A 524 -39.10 -14.01 12.40
N PRO A 525 -40.18 -13.60 13.11
CA PRO A 525 -40.22 -12.29 13.79
C PRO A 525 -39.06 -12.17 14.77
N GLU A 526 -38.42 -11.00 14.75
CA GLU A 526 -37.32 -10.62 15.63
C GLU A 526 -37.49 -11.24 17.04
N LYS A 527 -36.71 -12.25 17.36
CA LYS A 527 -36.50 -12.63 18.73
C LYS A 527 -35.77 -11.49 19.40
N LYS A 528 -36.52 -10.69 20.17
CA LYS A 528 -35.93 -9.72 21.10
C LYS A 528 -34.78 -10.40 21.82
N LEU A 529 -33.58 -9.85 21.68
CA LEU A 529 -32.43 -10.20 22.48
C LEU A 529 -32.88 -10.26 23.96
N PRO A 530 -32.51 -11.27 24.71
CA PRO A 530 -32.84 -11.33 26.13
C PRO A 530 -32.28 -10.10 26.81
N ASP A 531 -33.17 -9.34 27.45
CA ASP A 531 -32.82 -8.25 28.36
C ASP A 531 -31.82 -8.81 29.37
N PHE A 532 -30.59 -8.32 29.29
CA PHE A 532 -29.63 -8.54 30.36
C PHE A 532 -30.18 -7.85 31.61
N PRO A 533 -30.24 -8.54 32.76
CA PRO A 533 -30.70 -7.92 33.99
C PRO A 533 -29.78 -6.74 34.28
N LYS A 534 -30.33 -5.52 34.27
CA LYS A 534 -29.68 -4.34 34.83
C LYS A 534 -29.42 -4.67 36.31
N LYS A 535 -28.17 -5.05 36.62
CA LYS A 535 -27.71 -4.98 38.00
C LYS A 535 -27.62 -3.50 38.32
N ASP A 536 -28.51 -3.04 39.17
CA ASP A 536 -28.42 -1.75 39.82
C ASP A 536 -27.05 -1.68 40.51
N VAL A 537 -26.15 -0.97 39.87
CA VAL A 537 -24.90 -0.56 40.49
C VAL A 537 -25.23 0.73 41.18
N GLU A 538 -25.48 0.66 42.48
CA GLU A 538 -25.52 1.81 43.35
C GLU A 538 -24.30 2.68 43.12
N VAL A 539 -24.56 3.89 42.67
CA VAL A 539 -23.59 4.97 42.56
C VAL A 539 -23.33 5.50 43.96
N ALA A 540 -22.38 4.91 44.64
CA ALA A 540 -21.74 5.51 45.79
C ALA A 540 -20.32 4.96 45.95
N SER A 541 -19.37 5.52 45.25
CA SER A 541 -17.97 5.47 45.69
C SER A 541 -17.45 6.89 45.71
N THR A 542 -17.30 7.42 46.92
CA THR A 542 -16.63 8.67 47.23
C THR A 542 -15.18 8.63 46.77
N ALA A 543 -14.60 9.81 46.50
CA ALA A 543 -13.22 9.98 46.04
C ALA A 543 -12.19 9.19 46.90
N ASP A 544 -12.46 9.01 48.19
CA ASP A 544 -11.64 8.27 49.15
C ASP A 544 -11.45 6.76 48.82
N ASP A 545 -12.47 6.12 48.23
CA ASP A 545 -12.40 4.68 47.88
C ASP A 545 -11.51 4.42 46.66
N ARG A 546 -11.32 5.43 45.83
CA ARG A 546 -10.47 5.37 44.62
C ARG A 546 -9.00 5.55 44.98
N GLU A 547 -8.69 6.44 45.92
CA GLU A 547 -7.32 6.64 46.42
C GLU A 547 -6.82 5.45 47.21
N SER A 548 -7.64 4.83 48.08
CA SER A 548 -7.27 3.63 48.84
C SER A 548 -6.99 2.42 47.92
N ARG A 549 -7.71 2.25 46.79
CA ARG A 549 -7.42 1.19 45.82
C ARG A 549 -6.13 1.44 45.05
N ILE A 550 -5.83 2.70 44.73
CA ILE A 550 -4.57 3.09 44.07
C ILE A 550 -3.39 2.87 45.02
N GLN A 551 -3.54 3.19 46.27
CA GLN A 551 -2.51 3.00 47.30
C GLN A 551 -2.22 1.53 47.55
N ALA A 552 -3.25 0.69 47.69
CA ALA A 552 -3.12 -0.76 47.79
C ALA A 552 -2.47 -1.42 46.55
N ALA A 553 -2.71 -0.90 45.36
CA ALA A 553 -2.05 -1.38 44.16
C ALA A 553 -0.56 -0.97 44.09
N ARG A 554 -0.21 0.23 44.58
CA ARG A 554 1.18 0.69 44.70
C ARG A 554 1.96 -0.14 45.72
N GLU A 555 1.38 -0.43 46.85
CA GLU A 555 2.03 -1.28 47.88
C GLU A 555 2.29 -2.71 47.41
N ARG A 556 1.33 -3.31 46.66
CA ARG A 556 1.52 -4.63 46.03
C ARG A 556 2.62 -4.63 44.96
N PHE A 557 2.77 -3.54 44.24
CA PHE A 557 3.83 -3.39 43.24
C PHE A 557 5.21 -3.23 43.89
N LEU A 558 5.31 -2.45 44.96
CA LEU A 558 6.55 -2.25 45.74
C LEU A 558 6.97 -3.52 46.48
N ALA A 559 6.02 -4.27 47.03
CA ALA A 559 6.29 -5.56 47.69
C ALA A 559 6.81 -6.64 46.72
N ARG A 560 6.45 -6.56 45.45
CA ARG A 560 7.01 -7.43 44.41
C ARG A 560 8.41 -7.03 43.94
N LYS A 561 8.80 -5.76 44.09
CA LYS A 561 10.14 -5.26 43.70
C LYS A 561 11.20 -5.49 44.77
N GLY A 562 10.80 -5.76 46.02
CA GLY A 562 11.71 -6.06 47.15
C GLY A 562 12.05 -7.54 47.32
N LYS A 563 11.61 -8.42 46.42
CA LYS A 563 11.90 -9.87 46.41
C LYS A 563 12.64 -10.32 45.14
N LYS A 564 13.49 -9.46 44.59
CA LYS A 564 14.53 -9.85 43.61
C LYS A 564 15.88 -9.36 44.09
#